data_79eaa6f3bef5dc2aa3ead777cb009a1b
#
_entry.id   79eaa6f3bef5dc2aa3ead777cb009a1b
#
_cell.length_a   1.000
_cell.length_b   1.000
_cell.length_c   1.000
_cell.angle_alpha   90.00
_cell.angle_beta   90.00
_cell.angle_gamma   90.00
#
_symmetry.space_group_name_H-M   'P 1'
#
loop_
_entity.id
_entity.type
_entity.pdbx_description
1 polymer ?
#
loop_
_entity_poly.entity_id
_entity_poly.type
_entity_poly.pdbx_seq_one_letter_code
_entity_poly.pdbx_strand_id
1 'polypeptide(L)'
;MSHKFYGGVHPAEHKEATERKPVVPLEEAPAQVVIPMSMHVGAPCKPIVAVGDEVKVGQKIGEIAGLGAPIHASVSGKVVAVEARPHPGGGKMMSVVIENDFQDTPCETIKHRDNVDALTPQEIIDIVKEAGITGMGGAGFPTHVKLSGAVGKVDAILINGAECEPYITADHRLMLERGEAVLGGVGFIMKALGLKEATIGIEGNKLDAVEHLKSLLPADSGIHIETLKTRYPQIGRASCRERV
;
A
#
# COMPACT_ATOMS: atom_id res chain seq x y z
N MET A 1 -7.93 27.31 -18.96
CA MET A 1 -7.22 28.31 -18.11
C MET A 1 -6.42 27.53 -17.09
N SER A 2 -5.08 27.65 -17.11
CA SER A 2 -4.22 26.98 -16.12
C SER A 2 -4.47 27.62 -14.76
N HIS A 3 -5.11 26.92 -13.84
CA HIS A 3 -5.22 27.33 -12.45
C HIS A 3 -3.82 27.29 -11.82
N LYS A 4 -3.21 28.45 -11.67
CA LYS A 4 -1.93 28.57 -10.98
C LYS A 4 -2.17 28.35 -9.48
N PHE A 5 -1.64 27.29 -8.95
CA PHE A 5 -1.55 27.08 -7.51
C PHE A 5 -0.50 28.05 -6.93
N TYR A 6 -0.96 29.02 -6.16
CA TYR A 6 -0.10 29.93 -5.42
C TYR A 6 0.25 29.25 -4.08
N GLY A 7 1.51 28.90 -3.86
CA GLY A 7 1.95 28.44 -2.55
C GLY A 7 2.74 27.13 -2.48
N GLY A 8 3.28 26.62 -3.57
CA GLY A 8 4.27 25.53 -3.48
C GLY A 8 5.64 26.07 -3.09
N VAL A 9 6.41 25.29 -2.32
CA VAL A 9 7.83 25.54 -2.04
C VAL A 9 8.68 24.55 -2.80
N HIS A 10 9.96 24.83 -2.97
CA HIS A 10 10.93 23.95 -3.60
C HIS A 10 12.06 23.65 -2.59
N PRO A 11 11.82 22.76 -1.60
CA PRO A 11 12.89 22.32 -0.70
C PRO A 11 13.93 21.51 -1.48
N ALA A 12 15.15 21.46 -0.97
CA ALA A 12 16.15 20.53 -1.47
C ALA A 12 15.64 19.09 -1.29
N GLU A 13 15.76 18.27 -2.33
CA GLU A 13 15.11 16.95 -2.36
C GLU A 13 15.87 15.91 -1.54
N HIS A 14 17.22 16.00 -1.48
CA HIS A 14 18.10 15.09 -0.73
C HIS A 14 17.82 13.60 -0.98
N LYS A 15 17.53 13.22 -2.23
CA LYS A 15 17.18 11.85 -2.63
C LYS A 15 18.39 11.04 -3.13
N GLU A 16 19.53 11.66 -3.29
CA GLU A 16 20.75 11.11 -3.89
C GLU A 16 21.27 9.86 -3.15
N ALA A 17 21.00 9.78 -1.85
CA ALA A 17 21.43 8.65 -1.03
C ALA A 17 20.77 7.32 -1.41
N THR A 18 19.53 7.35 -1.94
CA THR A 18 18.67 6.17 -2.12
C THR A 18 18.06 6.05 -3.51
N GLU A 19 17.89 7.14 -4.27
CA GLU A 19 17.17 7.14 -5.56
C GLU A 19 17.70 6.13 -6.59
N ARG A 20 19.04 5.85 -6.54
CA ARG A 20 19.72 4.93 -7.46
C ARG A 20 20.05 3.57 -6.84
N LYS A 21 19.65 3.34 -5.60
CA LYS A 21 19.90 2.07 -4.93
C LYS A 21 18.67 1.19 -4.98
N PRO A 22 18.83 -0.10 -5.30
CA PRO A 22 17.70 -1.03 -5.26
C PRO A 22 17.20 -1.20 -3.82
N VAL A 23 15.93 -1.55 -3.70
CA VAL A 23 15.37 -2.03 -2.44
C VAL A 23 16.03 -3.37 -2.11
N VAL A 24 16.59 -3.46 -0.92
CA VAL A 24 17.22 -4.70 -0.43
C VAL A 24 16.40 -5.27 0.73
N PRO A 25 16.23 -6.59 0.82
CA PRO A 25 15.67 -7.21 2.00
C PRO A 25 16.58 -6.99 3.22
N LEU A 26 16.03 -7.12 4.42
CA LEU A 26 16.84 -7.17 5.62
C LEU A 26 17.80 -8.37 5.54
N GLU A 27 19.08 -8.14 5.84
CA GLU A 27 20.10 -9.18 5.80
C GLU A 27 19.81 -10.28 6.85
N GLU A 28 19.30 -9.89 8.00
CA GLU A 28 18.89 -10.80 9.06
C GLU A 28 17.42 -10.59 9.40
N ALA A 29 16.64 -11.66 9.31
CA ALA A 29 15.26 -11.64 9.76
C ALA A 29 15.21 -11.47 11.29
N PRO A 30 14.31 -10.65 11.85
CA PRO A 30 14.20 -10.48 13.29
C PRO A 30 13.74 -11.78 13.96
N ALA A 31 14.35 -12.13 15.11
CA ALA A 31 13.95 -13.29 15.89
C ALA A 31 12.54 -13.16 16.47
N GLN A 32 12.04 -11.92 16.59
CA GLN A 32 10.72 -11.63 17.12
C GLN A 32 10.12 -10.44 16.41
N VAL A 33 8.83 -10.50 16.09
CA VAL A 33 8.06 -9.37 15.56
C VAL A 33 6.95 -8.98 16.53
N VAL A 34 6.68 -7.67 16.61
CA VAL A 34 5.58 -7.10 17.41
C VAL A 34 4.61 -6.45 16.45
N ILE A 35 3.42 -7.04 16.30
CA ILE A 35 2.40 -6.56 15.35
C ILE A 35 1.28 -5.86 16.12
N PRO A 36 1.20 -4.52 16.04
CA PRO A 36 0.14 -3.77 16.70
C PRO A 36 -1.23 -4.07 16.09
N MET A 37 -2.26 -4.07 16.91
CA MET A 37 -3.65 -4.24 16.45
C MET A 37 -4.29 -2.93 15.96
N SER A 38 -3.50 -1.88 15.78
CA SER A 38 -3.91 -0.61 15.20
C SER A 38 -2.80 -0.08 14.29
N MET A 39 -2.95 -0.32 12.99
CA MET A 39 -2.00 0.12 11.95
C MET A 39 -2.70 0.90 10.82
N HIS A 40 -3.97 1.29 11.03
CA HIS A 40 -4.81 1.94 10.03
C HIS A 40 -5.82 2.88 10.69
N VAL A 41 -6.44 3.74 9.89
CA VAL A 41 -7.59 4.54 10.32
C VAL A 41 -8.79 3.65 10.60
N GLY A 42 -9.48 3.93 11.69
CA GLY A 42 -10.65 3.19 12.15
C GLY A 42 -10.45 2.61 13.55
N ALA A 43 -11.22 1.60 13.88
CA ALA A 43 -11.11 0.93 15.16
C ALA A 43 -9.88 0.00 15.20
N PRO A 44 -9.25 -0.20 16.37
CA PRO A 44 -8.25 -1.25 16.52
C PRO A 44 -8.85 -2.64 16.24
N CYS A 45 -8.06 -3.53 15.66
CA CYS A 45 -8.42 -4.93 15.51
C CYS A 45 -8.46 -5.64 16.87
N LYS A 46 -9.31 -6.65 16.97
CA LYS A 46 -9.30 -7.60 18.07
C LYS A 46 -8.37 -8.76 17.71
N PRO A 47 -7.38 -9.12 18.55
CA PRO A 47 -6.60 -10.34 18.34
C PRO A 47 -7.52 -11.56 18.28
N ILE A 48 -7.28 -12.45 17.33
CA ILE A 48 -8.01 -13.72 17.16
C ILE A 48 -7.11 -14.94 17.40
N VAL A 49 -5.89 -14.69 17.87
CA VAL A 49 -4.90 -15.70 18.27
C VAL A 49 -4.55 -15.52 19.74
N ALA A 50 -4.07 -16.60 20.37
CA ALA A 50 -3.68 -16.66 21.77
C ALA A 50 -2.21 -17.03 21.92
N VAL A 51 -1.64 -16.78 23.09
CA VAL A 51 -0.29 -17.23 23.43
C VAL A 51 -0.20 -18.74 23.32
N GLY A 52 0.80 -19.21 22.58
CA GLY A 52 1.04 -20.62 22.30
C GLY A 52 0.59 -21.07 20.91
N ASP A 53 -0.26 -20.29 20.21
CA ASP A 53 -0.68 -20.61 18.86
C ASP A 53 0.50 -20.54 17.88
N GLU A 54 0.52 -21.45 16.91
CA GLU A 54 1.40 -21.38 15.75
C GLU A 54 0.69 -20.62 14.63
N VAL A 55 1.39 -19.69 14.00
CA VAL A 55 0.87 -18.86 12.92
C VAL A 55 1.77 -18.95 11.69
N LYS A 56 1.18 -18.71 10.52
CA LYS A 56 1.86 -18.73 9.23
C LYS A 56 1.88 -17.34 8.59
N VAL A 57 2.82 -17.10 7.69
CA VAL A 57 2.90 -15.83 6.93
C VAL A 57 1.57 -15.56 6.22
N GLY A 58 1.01 -14.37 6.42
CA GLY A 58 -0.26 -13.96 5.85
C GLY A 58 -1.50 -14.53 6.53
N GLN A 59 -1.35 -15.30 7.63
CA GLN A 59 -2.49 -15.72 8.44
C GLN A 59 -3.11 -14.52 9.16
N LYS A 60 -4.42 -14.39 9.10
CA LYS A 60 -5.15 -13.37 9.84
C LYS A 60 -4.98 -13.58 11.35
N ILE A 61 -4.49 -12.56 12.03
CA ILE A 61 -4.26 -12.57 13.50
C ILE A 61 -5.04 -11.50 14.23
N GLY A 62 -5.59 -10.53 13.48
CA GLY A 62 -6.45 -9.47 14.00
C GLY A 62 -7.67 -9.26 13.13
N GLU A 63 -8.85 -9.20 13.74
CA GLU A 63 -10.12 -9.00 13.05
C GLU A 63 -10.76 -7.67 13.43
N ILE A 64 -11.46 -7.06 12.48
CA ILE A 64 -12.10 -5.75 12.62
C ILE A 64 -13.62 -5.88 12.55
N ALA A 65 -14.32 -5.23 13.47
CA ALA A 65 -15.78 -5.18 13.54
C ALA A 65 -16.34 -3.84 13.05
N GLY A 66 -15.73 -3.17 12.12
CA GLY A 66 -16.20 -1.86 11.65
C GLY A 66 -15.28 -1.27 10.59
N LEU A 67 -15.10 0.06 10.61
CA LEU A 67 -14.13 0.72 9.73
C LEU A 67 -12.72 0.28 10.12
N GLY A 68 -12.01 -0.34 9.19
CA GLY A 68 -10.65 -0.83 9.37
C GLY A 68 -10.31 -1.93 8.37
N ALA A 69 -9.24 -2.64 8.61
CA ALA A 69 -8.76 -3.75 7.80
C ALA A 69 -8.20 -4.85 8.71
N PRO A 70 -8.36 -6.13 8.39
CA PRO A 70 -7.76 -7.22 9.16
C PRO A 70 -6.24 -7.13 9.15
N ILE A 71 -5.63 -7.66 10.20
CA ILE A 71 -4.18 -7.68 10.38
C ILE A 71 -3.68 -9.10 10.26
N HIS A 72 -2.55 -9.28 9.58
CA HIS A 72 -1.96 -10.58 9.27
C HIS A 72 -0.57 -10.74 9.88
N ALA A 73 -0.17 -11.98 10.11
CA ALA A 73 1.19 -12.31 10.53
C ALA A 73 2.19 -12.06 9.39
N SER A 74 3.27 -11.35 9.70
CA SER A 74 4.35 -11.05 8.74
C SER A 74 5.44 -12.13 8.69
N VAL A 75 5.46 -13.03 9.67
CA VAL A 75 6.37 -14.17 9.77
C VAL A 75 5.58 -15.42 10.16
N SER A 76 6.15 -16.61 9.94
CA SER A 76 5.67 -17.84 10.58
C SER A 76 6.36 -18.03 11.94
N GLY A 77 5.69 -18.73 12.85
CA GLY A 77 6.24 -19.02 14.17
C GLY A 77 5.19 -19.06 15.27
N LYS A 78 5.61 -18.86 16.49
CA LYS A 78 4.79 -19.04 17.69
C LYS A 78 4.39 -17.71 18.32
N VAL A 79 3.12 -17.53 18.64
CA VAL A 79 2.64 -16.39 19.42
C VAL A 79 3.14 -16.54 20.86
N VAL A 80 4.00 -15.61 21.29
CA VAL A 80 4.60 -15.63 22.64
C VAL A 80 3.98 -14.61 23.58
N ALA A 81 3.30 -13.58 23.06
CA ALA A 81 2.54 -12.64 23.87
C ALA A 81 1.39 -12.01 23.08
N VAL A 82 0.30 -11.69 23.79
CA VAL A 82 -0.80 -10.86 23.31
C VAL A 82 -1.05 -9.80 24.40
N GLU A 83 -0.41 -8.65 24.25
CA GLU A 83 -0.34 -7.65 25.30
C GLU A 83 -0.11 -6.23 24.76
N ALA A 84 -0.22 -5.23 25.62
CA ALA A 84 0.02 -3.84 25.25
C ALA A 84 1.52 -3.54 25.10
N ARG A 85 1.97 -3.19 23.90
CA ARG A 85 3.35 -2.82 23.56
C ARG A 85 3.45 -1.34 23.11
N PRO A 86 4.62 -0.72 23.22
CA PRO A 86 4.85 0.63 22.68
C PRO A 86 4.43 0.73 21.22
N HIS A 87 3.80 1.85 20.87
CA HIS A 87 3.29 2.10 19.52
C HIS A 87 3.91 3.36 18.92
N PRO A 88 4.28 3.38 17.63
CA PRO A 88 4.87 4.56 16.99
C PRO A 88 4.00 5.83 17.06
N GLY A 89 2.67 5.67 17.11
CA GLY A 89 1.72 6.76 17.30
C GLY A 89 1.63 7.31 18.72
N GLY A 90 2.48 6.84 19.64
CA GLY A 90 2.49 7.19 21.06
C GLY A 90 1.69 6.22 21.94
N GLY A 91 2.11 6.12 23.19
CA GLY A 91 1.47 5.24 24.16
C GLY A 91 1.70 3.74 23.92
N LYS A 92 0.76 2.94 24.40
CA LYS A 92 0.79 1.47 24.23
C LYS A 92 -0.46 1.00 23.48
N MET A 93 -0.28 -0.01 22.62
CA MET A 93 -1.35 -0.62 21.84
C MET A 93 -1.30 -2.14 22.01
N MET A 94 -2.49 -2.76 22.10
CA MET A 94 -2.61 -4.23 22.04
C MET A 94 -1.86 -4.72 20.81
N SER A 95 -0.98 -5.71 21.01
CA SER A 95 -0.11 -6.25 19.97
C SER A 95 0.00 -7.75 20.12
N VAL A 96 0.17 -8.42 18.99
CA VAL A 96 0.54 -9.84 18.93
C VAL A 96 2.05 -9.90 18.73
N VAL A 97 2.72 -10.65 19.59
CA VAL A 97 4.17 -10.87 19.53
C VAL A 97 4.42 -12.29 19.05
N ILE A 98 5.17 -12.42 17.96
CA ILE A 98 5.46 -13.71 17.32
C ILE A 98 6.96 -13.94 17.38
N GLU A 99 7.37 -15.06 17.93
CA GLU A 99 8.73 -15.60 17.80
C GLU A 99 8.86 -16.25 16.43
N ASN A 100 9.79 -15.73 15.63
CA ASN A 100 10.00 -16.16 14.25
C ASN A 100 10.66 -17.54 14.20
N ASP A 101 10.09 -18.47 13.46
CA ASP A 101 10.67 -19.80 13.21
C ASP A 101 11.64 -19.83 12.03
N PHE A 102 11.78 -18.71 11.30
CA PHE A 102 12.62 -18.52 10.12
C PHE A 102 12.30 -19.48 8.95
N GLN A 103 11.08 -20.06 8.92
CA GLN A 103 10.65 -20.97 7.86
C GLN A 103 9.84 -20.24 6.78
N ASP A 104 9.32 -19.06 7.07
CA ASP A 104 8.45 -18.28 6.20
C ASP A 104 7.30 -19.10 5.60
N THR A 105 6.77 -20.05 6.38
CA THR A 105 5.70 -20.95 5.95
C THR A 105 4.44 -20.15 5.59
N PRO A 106 3.98 -20.15 4.32
CA PRO A 106 2.81 -19.37 3.92
C PRO A 106 1.51 -19.99 4.45
N CYS A 107 0.53 -19.13 4.73
CA CYS A 107 -0.81 -19.57 5.08
C CYS A 107 -1.52 -20.20 3.87
N GLU A 108 -2.27 -21.25 4.07
CA GLU A 108 -3.02 -21.97 3.02
C GLU A 108 -4.14 -21.12 2.38
N THR A 109 -4.53 -20.04 3.02
CA THR A 109 -5.51 -19.08 2.48
C THR A 109 -4.91 -18.19 1.39
N ILE A 110 -3.57 -18.09 1.31
CA ILE A 110 -2.87 -17.40 0.24
C ILE A 110 -2.88 -18.32 -0.98
N LYS A 111 -3.81 -18.05 -1.90
CA LYS A 111 -3.96 -18.85 -3.13
C LYS A 111 -3.56 -18.00 -4.34
N HIS A 112 -2.74 -18.60 -5.20
CA HIS A 112 -2.58 -18.06 -6.56
C HIS A 112 -3.92 -18.16 -7.30
N ARG A 113 -4.26 -17.16 -8.07
CA ARG A 113 -5.49 -17.11 -8.86
C ARG A 113 -5.13 -17.07 -10.34
N ASP A 114 -5.39 -18.17 -11.06
CA ASP A 114 -5.03 -18.29 -12.47
C ASP A 114 -5.94 -17.47 -13.39
N ASN A 115 -7.14 -17.14 -12.95
CA ASN A 115 -8.13 -16.42 -13.76
C ASN A 115 -8.62 -15.15 -13.07
N VAL A 116 -7.73 -14.16 -12.95
CA VAL A 116 -8.05 -12.84 -12.40
C VAL A 116 -9.03 -12.06 -13.29
N ASP A 117 -9.08 -12.36 -14.57
CA ASP A 117 -9.98 -11.68 -15.50
C ASP A 117 -11.45 -12.09 -15.32
N ALA A 118 -11.70 -13.22 -14.70
CA ALA A 118 -13.08 -13.66 -14.38
C ALA A 118 -13.63 -13.04 -13.09
N LEU A 119 -12.81 -12.38 -12.28
CA LEU A 119 -13.26 -11.77 -11.03
C LEU A 119 -14.27 -10.65 -11.29
N THR A 120 -15.34 -10.65 -10.54
CA THR A 120 -16.29 -9.53 -10.51
C THR A 120 -15.73 -8.34 -9.72
N PRO A 121 -16.23 -7.11 -9.94
CA PRO A 121 -15.87 -5.96 -9.14
C PRO A 121 -15.97 -6.18 -7.63
N GLN A 122 -17.04 -6.82 -7.16
CA GLN A 122 -17.25 -7.09 -5.76
C GLN A 122 -16.23 -8.10 -5.20
N GLU A 123 -15.92 -9.14 -5.93
CA GLU A 123 -14.89 -10.12 -5.52
C GLU A 123 -13.52 -9.47 -5.37
N ILE A 124 -13.15 -8.51 -6.25
CA ILE A 124 -11.90 -7.76 -6.11
C ILE A 124 -11.90 -6.94 -4.82
N ILE A 125 -13.01 -6.24 -4.52
CA ILE A 125 -13.13 -5.45 -3.29
C ILE A 125 -13.05 -6.34 -2.05
N ASP A 126 -13.69 -7.52 -2.08
CA ASP A 126 -13.66 -8.48 -0.98
C ASP A 126 -12.25 -9.06 -0.77
N ILE A 127 -11.53 -9.36 -1.85
CA ILE A 127 -10.12 -9.78 -1.78
C ILE A 127 -9.25 -8.68 -1.17
N VAL A 128 -9.40 -7.45 -1.60
CA VAL A 128 -8.67 -6.30 -1.05
C VAL A 128 -8.96 -6.11 0.44
N LYS A 129 -10.21 -6.32 0.87
CA LYS A 129 -10.61 -6.29 2.27
C LYS A 129 -9.95 -7.41 3.06
N GLU A 130 -10.10 -8.66 2.61
CA GLU A 130 -9.57 -9.83 3.32
C GLU A 130 -8.03 -9.84 3.36
N ALA A 131 -7.37 -9.29 2.35
CA ALA A 131 -5.93 -9.10 2.34
C ALA A 131 -5.44 -7.96 3.26
N GLY A 132 -6.34 -7.21 3.88
CA GLY A 132 -5.99 -6.15 4.82
C GLY A 132 -5.30 -4.95 4.18
N ILE A 133 -5.54 -4.69 2.88
CA ILE A 133 -4.85 -3.64 2.15
C ILE A 133 -5.31 -2.25 2.62
N THR A 134 -4.36 -1.44 3.02
CA THR A 134 -4.54 -0.05 3.46
C THR A 134 -3.60 0.88 2.70
N GLY A 135 -3.88 2.17 2.72
CA GLY A 135 -2.97 3.17 2.20
C GLY A 135 -1.66 3.21 3.01
N MET A 136 -0.50 3.16 2.34
CA MET A 136 0.81 3.05 3.02
C MET A 136 1.53 4.36 2.95
N GLY A 137 1.43 5.35 2.77
CA GLY A 137 2.18 6.62 2.77
C GLY A 137 1.47 7.75 3.51
N GLY A 138 0.37 7.43 4.21
CA GLY A 138 -0.45 8.44 4.87
C GLY A 138 -1.20 7.88 6.07
N ALA A 139 -2.51 8.14 6.14
CA ALA A 139 -3.34 7.78 7.28
C ALA A 139 -3.63 6.27 7.43
N GLY A 140 -3.17 5.42 6.53
CA GLY A 140 -3.50 3.98 6.55
C GLY A 140 -4.99 3.73 6.32
N PHE A 141 -5.64 4.47 5.43
CA PHE A 141 -7.07 4.29 5.18
C PHE A 141 -7.36 2.96 4.47
N PRO A 142 -8.36 2.18 4.91
CA PRO A 142 -8.69 0.89 4.30
C PRO A 142 -9.09 1.02 2.83
N THR A 143 -8.35 0.36 1.94
CA THR A 143 -8.52 0.50 0.47
C THR A 143 -9.88 -0.01 0.00
N HIS A 144 -10.37 -1.12 0.56
CA HIS A 144 -11.70 -1.65 0.20
C HIS A 144 -12.84 -0.66 0.48
N VAL A 145 -12.71 0.19 1.52
CA VAL A 145 -13.72 1.21 1.84
C VAL A 145 -13.72 2.31 0.79
N LYS A 146 -12.54 2.71 0.29
CA LYS A 146 -12.44 3.68 -0.81
C LYS A 146 -13.07 3.14 -2.08
N LEU A 147 -12.72 1.89 -2.44
CA LEU A 147 -13.27 1.25 -3.63
C LEU A 147 -14.78 1.13 -3.54
N SER A 148 -15.31 0.58 -2.45
CA SER A 148 -16.77 0.44 -2.24
C SER A 148 -17.50 1.79 -2.26
N GLY A 149 -16.88 2.81 -1.69
CA GLY A 149 -17.43 4.17 -1.68
C GLY A 149 -17.43 4.86 -3.04
N ALA A 150 -16.56 4.44 -3.95
CA ALA A 150 -16.36 5.02 -5.29
C ALA A 150 -17.21 4.34 -6.38
N VAL A 151 -17.60 3.07 -6.19
CA VAL A 151 -18.38 2.31 -7.20
C VAL A 151 -19.62 3.11 -7.64
N GLY A 152 -19.74 3.37 -8.93
CA GLY A 152 -20.86 4.09 -9.56
C GLY A 152 -20.95 5.58 -9.20
N LYS A 153 -19.92 6.16 -8.54
CA LYS A 153 -19.92 7.57 -8.12
C LYS A 153 -18.75 8.37 -8.70
N VAL A 154 -17.80 7.72 -9.35
CA VAL A 154 -16.62 8.34 -9.95
C VAL A 154 -16.55 8.00 -11.43
N ASP A 155 -16.00 8.90 -12.22
CA ASP A 155 -15.81 8.81 -13.65
C ASP A 155 -14.33 8.85 -14.07
N ALA A 156 -13.41 9.03 -13.11
CA ALA A 156 -11.98 9.06 -13.34
C ALA A 156 -11.19 8.42 -12.19
N ILE A 157 -10.04 7.81 -12.53
CA ILE A 157 -9.06 7.28 -11.60
C ILE A 157 -7.76 8.07 -11.76
N LEU A 158 -7.32 8.70 -10.67
CA LEU A 158 -6.04 9.39 -10.60
C LEU A 158 -5.15 8.68 -9.59
N ILE A 159 -4.07 8.08 -10.07
CA ILE A 159 -3.05 7.43 -9.23
C ILE A 159 -1.97 8.44 -8.91
N ASN A 160 -1.75 8.66 -7.64
CA ASN A 160 -0.72 9.57 -7.17
C ASN A 160 0.65 8.86 -7.13
N GLY A 161 1.46 9.06 -8.18
CA GLY A 161 2.87 8.67 -8.26
C GLY A 161 3.82 9.82 -7.93
N ALA A 162 3.31 10.95 -7.40
CA ALA A 162 4.12 12.08 -6.97
C ALA A 162 4.66 11.83 -5.56
N GLU A 163 5.97 11.73 -5.43
CA GLU A 163 6.70 11.52 -4.19
C GLU A 163 7.50 12.77 -3.86
N CYS A 164 6.78 13.82 -3.46
CA CYS A 164 7.33 15.16 -3.29
C CYS A 164 8.10 15.37 -1.98
N GLU A 165 7.99 14.47 -1.01
CA GLU A 165 8.64 14.62 0.30
C GLU A 165 10.16 14.40 0.17
N PRO A 166 11.00 15.32 0.72
CA PRO A 166 12.44 15.14 0.74
C PRO A 166 12.86 13.81 1.37
N TYR A 167 14.01 13.29 0.94
CA TYR A 167 14.64 12.03 1.37
C TYR A 167 13.90 10.75 0.95
N ILE A 168 12.59 10.79 0.66
CA ILE A 168 11.78 9.61 0.36
C ILE A 168 11.93 9.22 -1.11
N THR A 169 12.21 7.93 -1.37
CA THR A 169 12.36 7.34 -2.72
C THR A 169 11.67 5.98 -2.86
N ALA A 170 10.80 5.62 -1.91
CA ALA A 170 10.13 4.32 -1.89
C ALA A 170 9.23 4.11 -3.12
N ASP A 171 8.42 5.13 -3.47
CA ASP A 171 7.52 5.05 -4.63
C ASP A 171 8.31 5.05 -5.94
N HIS A 172 9.39 5.86 -6.04
CA HIS A 172 10.28 5.89 -7.18
C HIS A 172 10.89 4.50 -7.43
N ARG A 173 11.47 3.88 -6.39
CA ARG A 173 12.05 2.54 -6.49
C ARG A 173 11.00 1.48 -6.80
N LEU A 174 9.81 1.57 -6.20
CA LEU A 174 8.70 0.67 -6.49
C LEU A 174 8.29 0.70 -7.97
N MET A 175 8.17 1.89 -8.55
CA MET A 175 7.86 2.06 -9.97
C MET A 175 8.92 1.46 -10.88
N LEU A 176 10.20 1.57 -10.51
CA LEU A 176 11.32 1.00 -11.29
C LEU A 176 11.47 -0.51 -11.11
N GLU A 177 11.30 -1.01 -9.89
CA GLU A 177 11.61 -2.43 -9.58
C GLU A 177 10.38 -3.35 -9.67
N ARG A 178 9.17 -2.79 -9.58
CA ARG A 178 7.90 -3.51 -9.57
C ARG A 178 6.86 -2.85 -10.49
N GLY A 179 7.31 -2.26 -11.60
CA GLY A 179 6.44 -1.53 -12.52
C GLY A 179 5.24 -2.33 -13.01
N GLU A 180 5.42 -3.61 -13.37
CA GLU A 180 4.32 -4.49 -13.76
C GLU A 180 3.29 -4.69 -12.64
N ALA A 181 3.73 -4.85 -11.39
CA ALA A 181 2.84 -4.99 -10.25
C ALA A 181 2.07 -3.69 -9.97
N VAL A 182 2.71 -2.53 -10.15
CA VAL A 182 2.03 -1.22 -10.04
C VAL A 182 0.94 -1.10 -11.10
N LEU A 183 1.26 -1.38 -12.36
CA LEU A 183 0.28 -1.32 -13.47
C LEU A 183 -0.84 -2.35 -13.30
N GLY A 184 -0.52 -3.57 -12.86
CA GLY A 184 -1.51 -4.60 -12.52
C GLY A 184 -2.46 -4.15 -11.42
N GLY A 185 -1.94 -3.50 -10.37
CA GLY A 185 -2.75 -2.91 -9.29
C GLY A 185 -3.72 -1.84 -9.80
N VAL A 186 -3.28 -0.98 -10.73
CA VAL A 186 -4.15 0.01 -11.39
C VAL A 186 -5.25 -0.69 -12.19
N GLY A 187 -4.92 -1.75 -12.93
CA GLY A 187 -5.89 -2.56 -13.67
C GLY A 187 -6.98 -3.16 -12.76
N PHE A 188 -6.61 -3.65 -11.57
CA PHE A 188 -7.58 -4.13 -10.59
C PHE A 188 -8.50 -3.03 -10.07
N ILE A 189 -7.96 -1.82 -9.82
CA ILE A 189 -8.78 -0.68 -9.41
C ILE A 189 -9.75 -0.28 -10.53
N MET A 190 -9.27 -0.21 -11.77
CA MET A 190 -10.12 0.07 -12.95
C MET A 190 -11.27 -0.93 -13.04
N LYS A 191 -10.98 -2.22 -12.90
CA LYS A 191 -11.97 -3.29 -12.94
C LYS A 191 -12.95 -3.22 -11.77
N ALA A 192 -12.47 -2.99 -10.55
CA ALA A 192 -13.32 -2.85 -9.36
C ALA A 192 -14.30 -1.69 -9.46
N LEU A 193 -13.91 -0.59 -10.13
CA LEU A 193 -14.73 0.59 -10.32
C LEU A 193 -15.55 0.59 -11.63
N GLY A 194 -15.30 -0.39 -12.52
CA GLY A 194 -15.93 -0.47 -13.82
C GLY A 194 -15.51 0.63 -14.80
N LEU A 195 -14.31 1.20 -14.60
CA LEU A 195 -13.75 2.26 -15.44
C LEU A 195 -12.73 1.70 -16.43
N LYS A 196 -12.62 2.36 -17.58
CA LYS A 196 -11.74 1.92 -18.68
C LYS A 196 -10.44 2.71 -18.75
N GLU A 197 -10.35 3.81 -18.03
CA GLU A 197 -9.20 4.72 -18.08
C GLU A 197 -8.74 5.08 -16.68
N ALA A 198 -7.42 5.21 -16.53
CA ALA A 198 -6.77 5.70 -15.33
C ALA A 198 -5.55 6.55 -15.71
N THR A 199 -5.22 7.53 -14.89
CA THR A 199 -4.04 8.37 -15.08
C THR A 199 -3.11 8.25 -13.88
N ILE A 200 -1.82 8.00 -14.12
CA ILE A 200 -0.77 8.01 -13.11
C ILE A 200 -0.01 9.33 -13.25
N GLY A 201 -0.02 10.16 -12.22
CA GLY A 201 0.74 11.41 -12.18
C GLY A 201 2.09 11.19 -11.50
N ILE A 202 3.20 11.43 -12.21
CA ILE A 202 4.58 11.24 -11.71
C ILE A 202 5.33 12.57 -11.87
N GLU A 203 6.16 12.94 -10.89
CA GLU A 203 6.93 14.17 -10.94
C GLU A 203 8.05 14.12 -11.97
N GLY A 204 8.36 15.28 -12.56
CA GLY A 204 9.38 15.43 -13.61
C GLY A 204 10.82 15.17 -13.17
N ASN A 205 11.09 15.02 -11.87
CA ASN A 205 12.38 14.56 -11.34
C ASN A 205 12.55 13.02 -11.38
N LYS A 206 11.54 12.27 -11.90
CA LYS A 206 11.52 10.79 -12.01
C LYS A 206 11.19 10.35 -13.44
N LEU A 207 11.86 10.96 -14.43
CA LEU A 207 11.63 10.64 -15.85
C LEU A 207 11.98 9.19 -16.19
N ASP A 208 12.94 8.60 -15.52
CA ASP A 208 13.30 7.18 -15.64
C ASP A 208 12.12 6.26 -15.26
N ALA A 209 11.40 6.56 -14.20
CA ALA A 209 10.19 5.82 -13.84
C ALA A 209 9.05 6.05 -14.85
N VAL A 210 8.89 7.28 -15.37
CA VAL A 210 7.92 7.58 -16.43
C VAL A 210 8.19 6.75 -17.67
N GLU A 211 9.43 6.73 -18.14
CA GLU A 211 9.86 5.97 -19.33
C GLU A 211 9.70 4.46 -19.10
N HIS A 212 10.13 3.99 -17.93
CA HIS A 212 10.03 2.58 -17.58
C HIS A 212 8.58 2.11 -17.58
N LEU A 213 7.68 2.78 -16.86
CA LEU A 213 6.27 2.39 -16.82
C LEU A 213 5.61 2.48 -18.20
N LYS A 214 5.92 3.53 -19.00
CA LYS A 214 5.43 3.62 -20.39
C LYS A 214 5.89 2.45 -21.26
N SER A 215 7.09 1.94 -21.05
CA SER A 215 7.62 0.79 -21.81
C SER A 215 6.90 -0.53 -21.48
N LEU A 216 6.30 -0.62 -20.29
CA LEU A 216 5.56 -1.80 -19.84
C LEU A 216 4.07 -1.77 -20.22
N LEU A 217 3.54 -0.62 -20.65
CA LEU A 217 2.11 -0.48 -20.94
C LEU A 217 1.73 -1.08 -22.28
N PRO A 218 0.75 -1.98 -22.34
CA PRO A 218 0.08 -2.35 -23.59
C PRO A 218 -0.60 -1.12 -24.23
N ALA A 219 -0.64 -1.08 -25.55
CA ALA A 219 -1.21 0.06 -26.29
C ALA A 219 -2.69 0.33 -25.98
N ASP A 220 -3.42 -0.67 -25.57
CA ASP A 220 -4.86 -0.66 -25.27
C ASP A 220 -5.18 -0.76 -23.77
N SER A 221 -4.19 -0.53 -22.91
CA SER A 221 -4.35 -0.66 -21.45
C SER A 221 -5.34 0.32 -20.82
N GLY A 222 -5.61 1.45 -21.46
CA GLY A 222 -6.39 2.55 -20.88
C GLY A 222 -5.67 3.30 -19.73
N ILE A 223 -4.38 3.01 -19.49
CA ILE A 223 -3.59 3.67 -18.46
C ILE A 223 -2.72 4.75 -19.11
N HIS A 224 -2.84 5.96 -18.61
CA HIS A 224 -2.07 7.12 -19.05
C HIS A 224 -1.04 7.52 -18.00
N ILE A 225 0.13 7.96 -18.43
CA ILE A 225 1.18 8.44 -17.52
C ILE A 225 1.48 9.89 -17.84
N GLU A 226 1.20 10.75 -16.87
CA GLU A 226 1.36 12.21 -16.97
C GLU A 226 2.53 12.68 -16.12
N THR A 227 3.36 13.54 -16.71
CA THR A 227 4.49 14.16 -16.01
C THR A 227 4.06 15.46 -15.34
N LEU A 228 4.22 15.51 -14.03
CA LEU A 228 3.85 16.65 -13.19
C LEU A 228 5.07 17.53 -12.90
N LYS A 229 4.84 18.83 -12.68
CA LYS A 229 5.90 19.72 -12.18
C LYS A 229 6.27 19.34 -10.76
N THR A 230 7.55 19.17 -10.47
CA THR A 230 8.04 18.92 -9.12
C THR A 230 7.78 20.13 -8.21
N ARG A 231 7.01 19.93 -7.14
CA ARG A 231 6.67 20.92 -6.12
C ARG A 231 6.39 20.26 -4.80
N TYR A 232 6.49 20.99 -3.71
CA TYR A 232 6.09 20.53 -2.39
C TYR A 232 5.01 21.45 -1.79
N PRO A 233 3.84 20.93 -1.38
CA PRO A 233 3.29 19.62 -1.73
C PRO A 233 2.78 19.60 -3.18
N GLN A 234 2.94 18.47 -3.90
CA GLN A 234 2.58 18.40 -5.32
C GLN A 234 1.06 18.35 -5.54
N ILE A 235 0.37 17.49 -4.85
CA ILE A 235 -1.09 17.29 -4.99
C ILE A 235 -1.81 17.80 -3.74
N GLY A 236 -1.43 18.97 -3.28
CA GLY A 236 -2.06 19.60 -2.15
C GLY A 236 -2.03 18.78 -0.86
N ARG A 237 -2.89 19.14 0.07
CA ARG A 237 -2.89 18.61 1.43
C ARG A 237 -3.24 17.12 1.52
N ALA A 238 -4.05 16.61 0.60
CA ALA A 238 -4.45 15.21 0.58
C ALA A 238 -3.26 14.29 0.25
N SER A 239 -2.42 14.64 -0.71
CA SER A 239 -1.27 13.83 -1.11
C SER A 239 -0.22 13.68 -0.01
N CYS A 240 -0.09 14.67 0.85
CA CYS A 240 0.87 14.62 1.97
C CYS A 240 0.32 13.92 3.23
N ARG A 241 -0.99 13.76 3.33
CA ARG A 241 -1.65 13.14 4.48
C ARG A 241 -2.28 11.80 4.19
N GLU A 242 -2.68 11.57 2.96
CA GLU A 242 -3.42 10.40 2.52
C GLU A 242 -2.82 9.93 1.19
N ARG A 243 -1.62 9.39 1.26
CA ARG A 243 -1.07 8.66 0.12
C ARG A 243 -1.89 7.39 -0.06
N VAL A 244 -2.69 7.45 -1.06
CA VAL A 244 -3.60 6.40 -1.39
C VAL A 244 -3.27 5.89 -2.78
#